data_968433231fda441ea30888c9e0160772
#
_entry.id   968433231fda441ea30888c9e0160772
#
_cell.length_a   1.000
_cell.length_b   1.000
_cell.length_c   1.000
_cell.angle_alpha   90.00
_cell.angle_beta   90.00
_cell.angle_gamma   90.00
#
_symmetry.space_group_name_H-M   'P 1'
#
loop_
_entity.id
_entity.type
_entity.pdbx_description
1 polymer ?
#
loop_
_entity_poly.entity_id
_entity_poly.type
_entity_poly.pdbx_seq_one_letter_code
_entity_poly.pdbx_strand_id
1 'polypeptide(L)'
;MSARSDAWLVRDVDEDPIDINFVDDMGRLITSTAVAEEPPLYEGVATRDITTISDLIPDIIHVEKDWPFRYVDIIPQMGGATIHHNRSYLKPIYDLSVKHPEGSRNMILMWARQCEKSTTAACKAIALMASIPSMKALFIQPRFSQVSVFSQQRFKKIAEDSPKIADEMLSTMNIWQVGMKQFNNGSMANFRSCYLSADATRGVSADLVNIDEIQDIISDEIPVIEECQSHALPDRFFRIYTGTPKSKMNVLPRRYDHSCQFEWMVRCKHMGCHHWNYLDEHVISNTMFICTKCGKELYPKRHKNPHDKDDYGGEWVAMRPSKLDECFGFRISQIQVPFQSFSRVHSKLHDPEIPFPVFQNEVLGLPSEEGELVLTEQDIRNACEEDRKSWDDPDGIKLVGRPMFMGIDHGTGMRSTDTMGKARKKRAFTVVVIGTYGADEKFRVHYMEKFLGARSDLVAQPAMFDKLARKFGVVFCGSDYGFGHINNENLIDNYGWKPVDVGTPDPVMLEFQSAQQRALVKFDNRAGKYGRYLIDRFQNMRATIDAIKKTRIRFPMFEIMKNDPNPKMPFIDDFTSIFIEYDDYHKSMRYDHTLPDDAFQATMLCWLAAKQYYGDYARTLMPAVNG
;
A
#
# COMPACT_ATOMS: atom_id res chain seq x y z
N MET A 1 2.05 8.33 44.10
CA MET A 1 3.09 8.85 43.20
C MET A 1 3.52 7.75 42.27
N SER A 2 2.84 7.53 41.19
CA SER A 2 3.31 6.63 40.12
C SER A 2 2.28 6.65 38.96
N ALA A 3 2.10 7.80 38.37
CA ALA A 3 1.14 7.96 37.29
C ALA A 3 1.83 8.61 36.07
N ARG A 4 3.05 8.14 35.70
CA ARG A 4 3.77 8.64 34.51
C ARG A 4 4.38 7.52 33.66
N SER A 5 3.95 6.27 33.85
CA SER A 5 4.60 5.15 33.18
C SER A 5 4.03 4.80 31.80
N ASP A 6 2.86 5.31 31.47
CA ASP A 6 2.11 4.86 30.27
C ASP A 6 1.86 5.98 29.26
N ALA A 7 2.65 7.07 29.35
CA ALA A 7 2.46 8.31 28.57
C ALA A 7 2.61 8.14 27.03
N TRP A 8 3.10 7.00 26.56
CA TRP A 8 3.21 6.72 25.13
C TRP A 8 1.97 6.02 24.56
N LEU A 9 1.07 5.52 25.43
CA LEU A 9 -0.19 4.89 25.03
C LEU A 9 -1.37 5.86 24.96
N VAL A 10 -1.24 7.05 25.62
CA VAL A 10 -2.34 8.05 25.65
C VAL A 10 -1.81 9.45 25.79
N ARG A 11 -2.35 10.37 25.04
CA ARG A 11 -2.32 11.79 25.30
C ARG A 11 -3.70 12.26 25.77
N ASP A 12 -3.75 12.97 26.90
CA ASP A 12 -4.86 13.85 27.22
C ASP A 12 -4.82 15.05 26.26
N VAL A 13 -5.96 15.45 25.75
CA VAL A 13 -6.14 16.43 24.67
C VAL A 13 -5.72 17.87 25.08
N ASP A 14 -5.36 18.09 26.35
CA ASP A 14 -5.12 19.41 26.95
C ASP A 14 -3.70 19.63 27.51
N GLU A 15 -2.72 18.76 27.21
CA GLU A 15 -1.34 19.03 27.66
C GLU A 15 -0.45 19.52 26.51
N ASP A 16 0.33 20.59 26.81
CA ASP A 16 1.33 21.16 25.92
C ASP A 16 2.35 20.13 25.40
N PRO A 17 2.90 20.29 24.18
CA PRO A 17 3.80 19.33 23.57
C PRO A 17 5.05 19.13 24.43
N ILE A 18 5.32 17.89 24.82
CA ILE A 18 6.53 17.52 25.54
C ILE A 18 7.67 17.42 24.53
N ASP A 19 8.67 18.28 24.68
CA ASP A 19 9.93 18.18 23.95
C ASP A 19 10.66 16.86 24.34
N ILE A 20 10.61 15.86 23.46
CA ILE A 20 11.38 14.64 23.63
C ILE A 20 12.71 14.82 22.90
N ASN A 21 13.75 15.05 23.68
CA ASN A 21 15.12 15.11 23.16
C ASN A 21 15.68 13.69 23.00
N PHE A 22 15.93 13.27 21.77
CA PHE A 22 16.70 12.06 21.48
C PHE A 22 18.16 12.44 21.21
N VAL A 23 19.07 11.59 21.66
CA VAL A 23 20.50 11.72 21.40
C VAL A 23 20.90 10.57 20.47
N ASP A 24 21.59 10.86 19.37
CA ASP A 24 22.14 9.84 18.48
C ASP A 24 23.32 9.09 19.13
N ASP A 25 23.79 8.02 18.51
CA ASP A 25 24.91 7.20 18.97
C ASP A 25 26.23 7.99 19.15
N MET A 26 26.28 9.26 18.75
CA MET A 26 27.40 10.17 18.89
C MET A 26 27.14 11.30 19.92
N GLY A 27 26.04 11.22 20.67
CA GLY A 27 25.72 12.18 21.72
C GLY A 27 25.19 13.54 21.23
N ARG A 28 24.66 13.62 20.00
CA ARG A 28 24.07 14.85 19.45
C ARG A 28 22.57 14.89 19.69
N LEU A 29 22.10 16.01 20.22
CA LEU A 29 20.65 16.27 20.37
C LEU A 29 19.98 16.31 18.99
N ILE A 30 19.04 15.40 18.77
CA ILE A 30 18.13 15.45 17.63
C ILE A 30 16.88 16.20 18.10
N THR A 31 16.82 17.50 17.84
CA THR A 31 15.60 18.27 18.04
C THR A 31 14.64 17.98 16.88
N SER A 32 13.72 17.08 17.09
CA SER A 32 12.59 16.91 16.18
C SER A 32 11.46 17.84 16.63
N THR A 33 11.27 18.94 15.96
CA THR A 33 10.03 19.73 15.98
C THR A 33 8.98 19.15 15.03
N ALA A 34 8.95 17.84 14.87
CA ALA A 34 7.80 17.18 14.26
C ALA A 34 6.72 17.15 15.34
N VAL A 35 5.65 17.90 15.16
CA VAL A 35 4.37 17.60 15.78
C VAL A 35 4.11 16.13 15.40
N ALA A 36 4.28 15.24 16.36
CA ALA A 36 3.96 13.85 16.16
C ALA A 36 2.45 13.80 15.97
N GLU A 37 1.99 13.72 14.72
CA GLU A 37 0.65 13.22 14.47
C GLU A 37 0.61 11.83 15.09
N GLU A 38 -0.31 11.64 16.04
CA GLU A 38 -0.51 10.35 16.68
C GLU A 38 -0.67 9.29 15.58
N PRO A 39 0.05 8.18 15.65
CA PRO A 39 -0.18 7.10 14.71
C PRO A 39 -1.65 6.71 14.82
N PRO A 40 -2.40 6.60 13.72
CA PRO A 40 -3.85 6.31 13.72
C PRO A 40 -4.23 4.99 14.40
N LEU A 41 -3.24 4.17 14.76
CA LEU A 41 -3.38 2.91 15.48
C LEU A 41 -3.86 3.06 16.94
N TYR A 42 -3.82 4.26 17.52
CA TYR A 42 -4.06 4.43 18.96
C TYR A 42 -5.25 5.33 19.30
N GLU A 43 -6.02 5.79 18.31
CA GLU A 43 -7.26 6.53 18.57
C GLU A 43 -8.25 5.68 19.38
N GLY A 44 -8.58 6.11 20.56
CA GLY A 44 -9.66 5.56 21.39
C GLY A 44 -9.23 4.57 22.47
N VAL A 45 -7.94 4.25 22.63
CA VAL A 45 -7.47 3.42 23.76
C VAL A 45 -7.12 4.32 24.94
N ALA A 46 -7.98 4.39 25.94
CA ALA A 46 -7.66 5.09 27.19
C ALA A 46 -6.56 4.34 27.96
N THR A 47 -5.56 5.07 28.45
CA THR A 47 -4.38 4.51 29.17
C THR A 47 -4.72 3.71 30.41
N ARG A 48 -5.92 3.86 30.94
CA ARG A 48 -6.30 3.19 32.17
C ARG A 48 -6.91 1.81 31.95
N ASP A 49 -7.40 1.53 30.74
CA ASP A 49 -8.17 0.32 30.46
C ASP A 49 -7.70 -0.35 29.16
N ILE A 50 -6.51 -0.97 29.21
CA ILE A 50 -6.10 -1.91 28.16
C ILE A 50 -7.11 -3.05 28.14
N THR A 51 -7.92 -3.11 27.09
CA THR A 51 -8.92 -4.15 26.90
C THR A 51 -8.24 -5.37 26.27
N THR A 52 -8.02 -6.39 27.07
CA THR A 52 -7.44 -7.65 26.57
C THR A 52 -8.54 -8.55 26.00
N ILE A 53 -8.15 -9.49 25.14
CA ILE A 53 -9.11 -10.47 24.62
C ILE A 53 -9.71 -11.32 25.75
N SER A 54 -8.97 -11.54 26.83
CA SER A 54 -9.45 -12.26 28.02
C SER A 54 -10.57 -11.53 28.74
N ASP A 55 -10.55 -10.20 28.72
CA ASP A 55 -11.61 -9.38 29.31
C ASP A 55 -12.87 -9.39 28.46
N LEU A 56 -12.73 -9.58 27.14
CA LEU A 56 -13.82 -9.55 26.18
C LEU A 56 -14.53 -10.89 25.96
N ILE A 57 -13.84 -12.01 26.24
CA ILE A 57 -14.36 -13.37 25.99
C ILE A 57 -15.76 -13.62 26.61
N PRO A 58 -16.07 -13.18 27.84
CA PRO A 58 -17.38 -13.40 28.42
C PRO A 58 -18.53 -12.70 27.71
N ASP A 59 -18.27 -11.50 27.17
CA ASP A 59 -19.33 -10.58 26.73
C ASP A 59 -19.47 -10.51 25.20
N ILE A 60 -18.37 -10.68 24.46
CA ILE A 60 -18.32 -10.40 23.01
C ILE A 60 -17.87 -11.61 22.19
N ILE A 61 -17.04 -12.49 22.73
CA ILE A 61 -16.48 -13.63 22.01
C ILE A 61 -17.20 -14.92 22.39
N HIS A 62 -17.94 -15.49 21.44
CA HIS A 62 -18.53 -16.81 21.61
C HIS A 62 -17.49 -17.89 21.36
N VAL A 63 -17.17 -18.66 22.40
CA VAL A 63 -16.29 -19.81 22.29
C VAL A 63 -17.09 -21.00 21.78
N GLU A 64 -16.62 -21.66 20.75
CA GLU A 64 -17.25 -22.82 20.11
C GLU A 64 -17.13 -24.09 20.98
N LYS A 65 -17.59 -24.03 22.22
CA LYS A 65 -17.44 -25.12 23.20
C LYS A 65 -18.25 -26.36 22.84
N ASP A 66 -19.39 -26.14 22.23
CA ASP A 66 -20.37 -27.19 21.97
C ASP A 66 -20.28 -27.74 20.52
N TRP A 67 -19.31 -27.30 19.76
CA TRP A 67 -19.12 -27.83 18.42
C TRP A 67 -18.58 -29.25 18.46
N PRO A 68 -19.12 -30.16 17.62
CA PRO A 68 -18.67 -31.55 17.55
C PRO A 68 -17.23 -31.67 17.06
N PHE A 69 -16.78 -30.70 16.24
CA PHE A 69 -15.41 -30.61 15.76
C PHE A 69 -14.81 -29.25 16.14
N ARG A 70 -13.77 -29.30 16.93
CA ARG A 70 -13.07 -28.13 17.42
C ARG A 70 -11.70 -28.03 16.76
N TYR A 71 -11.06 -26.87 16.86
CA TYR A 71 -9.70 -26.70 16.32
C TYR A 71 -8.70 -27.71 16.90
N VAL A 72 -8.90 -28.19 18.12
CA VAL A 72 -8.06 -29.23 18.76
C VAL A 72 -8.17 -30.58 18.06
N ASP A 73 -9.25 -30.83 17.33
CA ASP A 73 -9.45 -32.03 16.52
C ASP A 73 -8.73 -31.95 15.16
N ILE A 74 -8.27 -30.76 14.80
CA ILE A 74 -7.57 -30.46 13.55
C ILE A 74 -6.06 -30.48 13.82
N ILE A 75 -5.36 -31.48 13.32
CA ILE A 75 -3.95 -31.70 13.62
C ILE A 75 -3.10 -31.47 12.35
N PRO A 76 -2.74 -30.23 12.02
CA PRO A 76 -1.75 -30.03 10.99
C PRO A 76 -0.37 -30.45 11.53
N GLN A 77 0.22 -31.42 10.89
CA GLN A 77 1.58 -31.81 11.20
C GLN A 77 2.56 -30.80 10.58
N MET A 78 3.12 -29.96 11.41
CA MET A 78 4.23 -29.10 11.04
C MET A 78 5.48 -29.54 11.80
N GLY A 79 6.36 -30.28 11.12
CA GLY A 79 7.61 -30.73 11.71
C GLY A 79 7.47 -31.70 12.88
N GLY A 80 6.41 -32.54 12.91
CA GLY A 80 6.18 -33.55 13.93
C GLY A 80 5.55 -33.05 15.24
N ALA A 81 5.24 -31.75 15.36
CA ALA A 81 4.51 -31.19 16.49
C ALA A 81 3.14 -30.69 16.06
N THR A 82 2.11 -30.94 16.87
CA THR A 82 0.79 -30.34 16.64
C THR A 82 0.86 -28.82 16.82
N ILE A 83 0.21 -28.06 15.94
CA ILE A 83 0.12 -26.59 15.99
C ILE A 83 -0.25 -26.08 17.39
N HIS A 84 -1.03 -26.85 18.15
CA HIS A 84 -1.64 -26.39 19.38
C HIS A 84 -0.68 -26.34 20.58
N HIS A 85 0.44 -27.05 20.57
CA HIS A 85 1.30 -27.18 21.75
C HIS A 85 2.11 -25.91 22.09
N ASN A 86 2.49 -25.13 21.11
CA ASN A 86 3.31 -23.95 21.31
C ASN A 86 2.81 -22.67 20.63
N ARG A 87 1.55 -22.69 20.18
CA ARG A 87 0.90 -21.56 19.49
C ARG A 87 -0.38 -21.12 20.20
N SER A 88 -0.30 -20.98 21.50
CA SER A 88 -1.45 -20.55 22.32
C SER A 88 -2.05 -19.22 21.90
N TYR A 89 -1.26 -18.35 21.25
CA TYR A 89 -1.74 -17.08 20.66
C TYR A 89 -2.77 -17.28 19.54
N LEU A 90 -2.82 -18.45 18.91
CA LEU A 90 -3.84 -18.75 17.88
C LEU A 90 -5.18 -19.19 18.48
N LYS A 91 -5.19 -19.62 19.75
CA LYS A 91 -6.41 -20.16 20.38
C LYS A 91 -7.61 -19.21 20.29
N PRO A 92 -7.50 -17.92 20.63
CA PRO A 92 -8.64 -17.00 20.51
C PRO A 92 -9.14 -16.86 19.08
N ILE A 93 -8.24 -16.91 18.08
CA ILE A 93 -8.60 -16.82 16.65
C ILE A 93 -9.44 -18.03 16.22
N TYR A 94 -9.13 -19.21 16.75
CA TYR A 94 -9.92 -20.41 16.49
C TYR A 94 -11.26 -20.41 17.26
N ASP A 95 -11.27 -19.90 18.48
CA ASP A 95 -12.43 -19.89 19.36
C ASP A 95 -13.52 -18.85 18.96
N LEU A 96 -13.20 -17.90 18.08
CA LEU A 96 -14.17 -16.93 17.60
C LEU A 96 -15.29 -17.60 16.81
N SER A 97 -16.54 -17.35 17.23
CA SER A 97 -17.75 -17.95 16.65
C SER A 97 -18.31 -17.15 15.48
N VAL A 98 -18.96 -17.86 14.55
CA VAL A 98 -19.85 -17.25 13.55
C VAL A 98 -21.16 -16.76 14.14
N LYS A 99 -21.52 -17.22 15.33
CA LYS A 99 -22.80 -16.92 15.99
C LYS A 99 -22.79 -15.65 16.84
N HIS A 100 -21.87 -14.75 16.62
CA HIS A 100 -21.85 -13.49 17.35
C HIS A 100 -23.22 -12.78 17.17
N PRO A 101 -23.94 -12.41 18.25
CA PRO A 101 -25.35 -12.00 18.18
C PRO A 101 -25.56 -10.72 17.38
N GLU A 102 -24.61 -9.80 17.35
CA GLU A 102 -24.81 -8.50 16.73
C GLU A 102 -23.80 -8.17 15.64
N GLY A 103 -22.84 -9.09 15.36
CA GLY A 103 -21.98 -8.39 14.62
C GLY A 103 -20.93 -8.99 13.80
N SER A 104 -19.74 -8.77 14.20
CA SER A 104 -18.57 -8.97 13.36
C SER A 104 -18.38 -10.44 13.02
N ARG A 105 -18.69 -10.76 11.80
CA ARG A 105 -18.47 -12.07 11.20
C ARG A 105 -17.28 -12.04 10.25
N ASN A 106 -16.63 -10.89 10.17
CA ASN A 106 -15.45 -10.68 9.37
C ASN A 106 -14.20 -10.84 10.25
N MET A 107 -13.22 -11.56 9.74
CA MET A 107 -11.93 -11.73 10.38
C MET A 107 -10.82 -11.35 9.41
N ILE A 108 -9.90 -10.51 9.84
CA ILE A 108 -8.75 -10.07 9.07
C ILE A 108 -7.49 -10.60 9.74
N LEU A 109 -6.72 -11.39 9.01
CA LEU A 109 -5.43 -11.92 9.44
C LEU A 109 -4.32 -11.22 8.64
N MET A 110 -3.89 -10.05 9.13
CA MET A 110 -2.80 -9.27 8.56
C MET A 110 -1.48 -9.70 9.21
N TRP A 111 -0.85 -10.73 8.65
CA TRP A 111 0.27 -11.40 9.26
C TRP A 111 1.53 -11.29 8.42
N ALA A 112 2.67 -11.27 9.11
CA ALA A 112 3.97 -11.43 8.50
C ALA A 112 4.06 -12.71 7.66
N ARG A 113 5.00 -12.73 6.75
CA ARG A 113 5.22 -13.91 5.91
C ARG A 113 5.64 -15.13 6.72
N GLN A 114 5.17 -16.32 6.30
CA GLN A 114 5.48 -17.60 6.96
C GLN A 114 5.05 -17.68 8.45
N CYS A 115 3.98 -16.99 8.84
CA CYS A 115 3.36 -17.07 10.16
C CYS A 115 2.12 -17.98 10.19
N GLU A 116 1.97 -18.90 9.23
CA GLU A 116 0.91 -19.92 9.19
C GLU A 116 -0.52 -19.37 8.91
N LYS A 117 -0.67 -18.15 8.36
CA LYS A 117 -1.98 -17.54 8.10
C LYS A 117 -2.93 -18.43 7.30
N SER A 118 -2.49 -18.93 6.14
CA SER A 118 -3.32 -19.79 5.27
C SER A 118 -3.62 -21.15 5.89
N THR A 119 -2.70 -21.67 6.73
CA THR A 119 -2.93 -22.90 7.51
C THR A 119 -3.99 -22.68 8.58
N THR A 120 -3.93 -21.56 9.29
CA THR A 120 -4.92 -21.19 10.32
C THR A 120 -6.31 -21.02 9.70
N ALA A 121 -6.40 -20.32 8.56
CA ALA A 121 -7.66 -20.16 7.83
C ALA A 121 -8.23 -21.51 7.37
N ALA A 122 -7.39 -22.42 6.86
CA ALA A 122 -7.81 -23.76 6.47
C ALA A 122 -8.32 -24.58 7.66
N CYS A 123 -7.58 -24.60 8.77
CA CYS A 123 -7.98 -25.33 9.99
C CYS A 123 -9.33 -24.82 10.52
N LYS A 124 -9.49 -23.50 10.64
CA LYS A 124 -10.75 -22.91 11.09
C LYS A 124 -11.92 -23.25 10.15
N ALA A 125 -11.71 -23.18 8.85
CA ALA A 125 -12.72 -23.52 7.87
C ALA A 125 -13.12 -25.02 7.93
N ILE A 126 -12.14 -25.91 8.10
CA ILE A 126 -12.40 -27.36 8.26
C ILE A 126 -13.24 -27.62 9.51
N ALA A 127 -12.92 -26.99 10.66
CA ALA A 127 -13.70 -27.11 11.88
C ALA A 127 -15.15 -26.62 11.72
N LEU A 128 -15.33 -25.47 11.08
CA LEU A 128 -16.65 -24.90 10.75
C LEU A 128 -17.46 -25.86 9.84
N MET A 129 -16.86 -26.30 8.73
CA MET A 129 -17.51 -27.17 7.75
C MET A 129 -17.85 -28.55 8.32
N ALA A 130 -17.00 -29.11 9.18
CA ALA A 130 -17.28 -30.35 9.85
C ALA A 130 -18.40 -30.22 10.90
N SER A 131 -18.46 -29.09 11.59
CA SER A 131 -19.44 -28.84 12.66
C SER A 131 -20.81 -28.40 12.16
N ILE A 132 -20.87 -27.70 11.03
CA ILE A 132 -22.11 -27.14 10.46
C ILE A 132 -22.49 -27.92 9.21
N PRO A 133 -23.54 -28.76 9.23
CA PRO A 133 -23.93 -29.56 8.06
C PRO A 133 -24.31 -28.71 6.85
N SER A 134 -23.98 -29.20 5.68
CA SER A 134 -24.29 -28.57 4.38
C SER A 134 -23.72 -27.15 4.22
N MET A 135 -22.65 -26.82 4.93
CA MET A 135 -21.97 -25.53 4.82
C MET A 135 -21.26 -25.39 3.47
N LYS A 136 -21.45 -24.26 2.82
CA LYS A 136 -20.79 -23.94 1.55
C LYS A 136 -19.64 -22.97 1.82
N ALA A 137 -18.42 -23.41 1.53
CA ALA A 137 -17.23 -22.57 1.66
C ALA A 137 -16.65 -22.23 0.28
N LEU A 138 -16.22 -20.98 0.11
CA LEU A 138 -15.54 -20.48 -1.07
C LEU A 138 -14.16 -19.97 -0.68
N PHE A 139 -13.12 -20.55 -1.27
CA PHE A 139 -11.73 -20.16 -1.08
C PHE A 139 -11.22 -19.46 -2.33
N ILE A 140 -10.76 -18.25 -2.18
CA ILE A 140 -10.22 -17.42 -3.25
C ILE A 140 -8.73 -17.23 -3.06
N GLN A 141 -7.98 -17.44 -4.14
CA GLN A 141 -6.55 -17.18 -4.25
C GLN A 141 -6.30 -16.29 -5.47
N PRO A 142 -5.27 -15.44 -5.49
CA PRO A 142 -4.98 -14.61 -6.66
C PRO A 142 -4.67 -15.44 -7.91
N ARG A 143 -3.93 -16.54 -7.78
CA ARG A 143 -3.47 -17.35 -8.93
C ARG A 143 -3.88 -18.81 -8.82
N PHE A 144 -4.14 -19.45 -9.98
CA PHE A 144 -4.53 -20.86 -10.01
C PHE A 144 -3.46 -21.81 -9.42
N SER A 145 -2.17 -21.49 -9.58
CA SER A 145 -1.10 -22.26 -8.93
C SER A 145 -1.22 -22.23 -7.39
N GLN A 146 -1.59 -21.10 -6.82
CA GLN A 146 -1.84 -20.96 -5.38
C GLN A 146 -3.09 -21.72 -4.95
N VAL A 147 -4.16 -21.73 -5.78
CA VAL A 147 -5.36 -22.56 -5.55
C VAL A 147 -4.97 -24.03 -5.42
N SER A 148 -4.14 -24.54 -6.33
CA SER A 148 -3.72 -25.94 -6.32
C SER A 148 -2.92 -26.28 -5.05
N VAL A 149 -1.96 -25.42 -4.67
CA VAL A 149 -1.17 -25.59 -3.44
C VAL A 149 -2.06 -25.57 -2.21
N PHE A 150 -2.94 -24.57 -2.08
CA PHE A 150 -3.82 -24.44 -0.93
C PHE A 150 -4.79 -25.63 -0.83
N SER A 151 -5.46 -25.96 -1.92
CA SER A 151 -6.45 -27.04 -1.96
C SER A 151 -5.84 -28.42 -1.69
N GLN A 152 -4.70 -28.76 -2.31
CA GLN A 152 -4.12 -30.10 -2.24
C GLN A 152 -3.11 -30.27 -1.11
N GLN A 153 -2.19 -29.31 -0.97
CA GLN A 153 -1.08 -29.46 -0.01
C GLN A 153 -1.42 -28.93 1.39
N ARG A 154 -2.49 -28.14 1.54
CA ARG A 154 -2.95 -27.65 2.84
C ARG A 154 -4.29 -28.23 3.22
N PHE A 155 -5.38 -27.76 2.60
CA PHE A 155 -6.73 -28.13 3.01
C PHE A 155 -6.93 -29.67 3.02
N LYS A 156 -6.61 -30.32 1.89
CA LYS A 156 -6.74 -31.78 1.79
C LYS A 156 -5.88 -32.50 2.82
N LYS A 157 -4.60 -32.13 2.90
CA LYS A 157 -3.65 -32.78 3.81
C LYS A 157 -4.05 -32.58 5.28
N ILE A 158 -4.47 -31.39 5.68
CA ILE A 158 -4.95 -31.13 7.05
C ILE A 158 -6.15 -32.02 7.38
N ALA A 159 -7.12 -32.12 6.47
CA ALA A 159 -8.29 -32.96 6.70
C ALA A 159 -7.92 -34.47 6.82
N GLU A 160 -7.03 -34.96 5.95
CA GLU A 160 -6.58 -36.36 5.97
C GLU A 160 -5.70 -36.69 7.19
N ASP A 161 -4.86 -35.75 7.62
CA ASP A 161 -3.95 -35.93 8.77
C ASP A 161 -4.68 -35.74 10.13
N SER A 162 -5.92 -35.28 10.14
CA SER A 162 -6.73 -35.08 11.34
C SER A 162 -7.61 -36.32 11.60
N PRO A 163 -7.30 -37.20 12.58
CA PRO A 163 -7.94 -38.51 12.70
C PRO A 163 -9.46 -38.44 12.76
N LYS A 164 -10.01 -37.58 13.62
CA LYS A 164 -11.46 -37.43 13.79
C LYS A 164 -12.14 -36.94 12.50
N ILE A 165 -11.50 -36.02 11.77
CA ILE A 165 -12.03 -35.54 10.47
C ILE A 165 -11.94 -36.65 9.43
N ALA A 166 -10.81 -37.36 9.37
CA ALA A 166 -10.61 -38.44 8.43
C ALA A 166 -11.64 -39.56 8.62
N ASP A 167 -11.88 -39.97 9.86
CA ASP A 167 -12.78 -41.07 10.17
C ASP A 167 -14.26 -40.71 9.98
N GLU A 168 -14.68 -39.51 10.40
CA GLU A 168 -16.10 -39.15 10.41
C GLU A 168 -16.56 -38.37 9.17
N MET A 169 -15.67 -37.56 8.59
CA MET A 169 -16.02 -36.59 7.52
C MET A 169 -15.55 -36.98 6.13
N LEU A 170 -14.61 -37.92 5.99
CA LEU A 170 -14.09 -38.32 4.70
C LEU A 170 -14.60 -39.70 4.27
N SER A 171 -14.91 -39.81 2.98
CA SER A 171 -15.31 -41.06 2.36
C SER A 171 -14.69 -41.17 0.97
N THR A 172 -14.44 -42.41 0.51
CA THR A 172 -13.97 -42.70 -0.86
C THR A 172 -14.96 -42.28 -1.93
N MET A 173 -16.24 -42.08 -1.57
CA MET A 173 -17.30 -41.65 -2.48
C MET A 173 -17.39 -40.12 -2.61
N ASN A 174 -16.69 -39.37 -1.77
CA ASN A 174 -16.76 -37.94 -1.79
C ASN A 174 -15.88 -37.32 -2.88
N ILE A 175 -16.28 -36.12 -3.33
CA ILE A 175 -15.53 -35.34 -4.31
C ILE A 175 -14.31 -34.72 -3.66
N TRP A 176 -13.10 -35.04 -4.18
CA TRP A 176 -11.82 -34.50 -3.69
C TRP A 176 -10.94 -34.00 -4.83
N GLN A 177 -11.50 -33.13 -5.67
CA GLN A 177 -10.80 -32.50 -6.77
C GLN A 177 -10.10 -31.20 -6.33
N VAL A 178 -9.21 -30.65 -7.16
CA VAL A 178 -8.53 -29.38 -6.89
C VAL A 178 -9.52 -28.23 -6.66
N GLY A 179 -10.53 -28.14 -7.50
CA GLY A 179 -11.51 -27.04 -7.46
C GLY A 179 -12.68 -27.26 -6.50
N MET A 180 -12.84 -28.47 -5.95
CA MET A 180 -13.99 -28.78 -5.08
C MET A 180 -13.69 -29.96 -4.15
N LYS A 181 -14.14 -29.86 -2.90
CA LYS A 181 -14.11 -30.94 -1.91
C LYS A 181 -15.42 -31.00 -1.15
N GLN A 182 -15.83 -32.21 -0.81
CA GLN A 182 -17.09 -32.45 -0.11
C GLN A 182 -16.87 -33.35 1.11
N PHE A 183 -17.52 -33.02 2.23
CA PHE A 183 -17.57 -33.80 3.46
C PHE A 183 -18.83 -34.68 3.54
N ASN A 184 -18.81 -35.71 4.37
CA ASN A 184 -19.92 -36.64 4.57
C ASN A 184 -21.21 -35.94 5.06
N ASN A 185 -21.08 -34.84 5.81
CA ASN A 185 -22.21 -34.06 6.30
C ASN A 185 -22.84 -33.12 5.24
N GLY A 186 -22.42 -33.26 3.97
CA GLY A 186 -22.90 -32.43 2.85
C GLY A 186 -22.22 -31.09 2.68
N SER A 187 -21.28 -30.74 3.56
CA SER A 187 -20.52 -29.50 3.44
C SER A 187 -19.58 -29.52 2.24
N MET A 188 -19.45 -28.39 1.53
CA MET A 188 -18.71 -28.29 0.27
C MET A 188 -17.77 -27.11 0.26
N ALA A 189 -16.49 -27.34 -0.07
CA ALA A 189 -15.47 -26.33 -0.29
C ALA A 189 -15.22 -26.14 -1.78
N ASN A 190 -15.39 -24.92 -2.27
CA ASN A 190 -15.04 -24.51 -3.63
C ASN A 190 -13.76 -23.67 -3.61
N PHE A 191 -12.85 -23.94 -4.54
CA PHE A 191 -11.56 -23.24 -4.66
C PHE A 191 -11.49 -22.55 -6.02
N ARG A 192 -11.28 -21.24 -6.05
CA ARG A 192 -11.24 -20.42 -7.26
C ARG A 192 -10.06 -19.45 -7.24
N SER A 193 -9.61 -19.07 -8.42
CA SER A 193 -8.64 -17.98 -8.57
C SER A 193 -9.34 -16.71 -9.04
N CYS A 194 -8.91 -15.58 -8.48
CA CYS A 194 -9.41 -14.26 -8.81
C CYS A 194 -8.26 -13.25 -8.78
N TYR A 195 -7.62 -13.03 -9.92
CA TYR A 195 -6.51 -12.06 -10.02
C TYR A 195 -6.98 -10.74 -10.63
N LEU A 196 -7.44 -10.80 -11.88
CA LEU A 196 -7.91 -9.64 -12.64
C LEU A 196 -9.44 -9.56 -12.76
N SER A 197 -10.16 -10.63 -12.47
CA SER A 197 -11.60 -10.72 -12.57
C SER A 197 -12.17 -11.73 -11.59
N ALA A 198 -13.29 -11.36 -10.97
CA ALA A 198 -14.09 -12.25 -10.11
C ALA A 198 -15.10 -13.11 -10.90
N ASP A 199 -15.05 -13.15 -12.23
CA ASP A 199 -16.04 -13.88 -13.03
C ASP A 199 -16.13 -15.38 -12.65
N ALA A 200 -15.01 -15.98 -12.20
CA ALA A 200 -14.99 -17.37 -11.73
C ALA A 200 -15.82 -17.61 -10.45
N THR A 201 -16.25 -16.56 -9.77
CA THR A 201 -17.06 -16.64 -8.56
C THR A 201 -18.55 -16.43 -8.82
N ARG A 202 -18.90 -15.90 -10.00
CA ARG A 202 -20.31 -15.65 -10.37
C ARG A 202 -21.09 -16.95 -10.39
N GLY A 203 -22.26 -16.94 -9.73
CA GLY A 203 -23.11 -18.13 -9.60
C GLY A 203 -22.69 -19.10 -8.48
N VAL A 204 -21.65 -18.79 -7.71
CA VAL A 204 -21.29 -19.55 -6.51
C VAL A 204 -21.97 -18.90 -5.30
N SER A 205 -22.79 -19.69 -4.55
CA SER A 205 -23.30 -19.27 -3.25
C SER A 205 -22.42 -19.83 -2.15
N ALA A 206 -22.09 -19.02 -1.14
CA ALA A 206 -21.23 -19.42 -0.04
C ALA A 206 -21.74 -18.90 1.32
N ASP A 207 -21.58 -19.72 2.36
CA ASP A 207 -21.77 -19.36 3.76
C ASP A 207 -20.47 -18.80 4.34
N LEU A 208 -19.35 -19.44 4.04
CA LEU A 208 -18.00 -19.01 4.38
C LEU A 208 -17.25 -18.55 3.13
N VAL A 209 -16.67 -17.37 3.16
CA VAL A 209 -15.73 -16.89 2.14
C VAL A 209 -14.37 -16.66 2.78
N ASN A 210 -13.33 -17.31 2.25
CA ASN A 210 -11.94 -17.05 2.59
C ASN A 210 -11.23 -16.45 1.38
N ILE A 211 -10.71 -15.23 1.54
CA ILE A 211 -9.90 -14.55 0.52
C ILE A 211 -8.46 -14.51 1.02
N ASP A 212 -7.63 -15.39 0.47
CA ASP A 212 -6.21 -15.47 0.83
C ASP A 212 -5.36 -14.61 -0.11
N GLU A 213 -4.27 -14.03 0.41
CA GLU A 213 -3.41 -13.05 -0.27
C GLU A 213 -4.23 -11.90 -0.90
N ILE A 214 -5.19 -11.36 -0.11
CA ILE A 214 -6.13 -10.31 -0.58
C ILE A 214 -5.40 -9.07 -1.14
N GLN A 215 -4.19 -8.77 -0.65
CA GLN A 215 -3.38 -7.64 -1.12
C GLN A 215 -3.00 -7.75 -2.61
N ASP A 216 -3.10 -8.95 -3.20
CA ASP A 216 -2.79 -9.22 -4.60
C ASP A 216 -4.04 -9.26 -5.49
N ILE A 217 -5.23 -9.07 -4.93
CA ILE A 217 -6.51 -9.03 -5.65
C ILE A 217 -6.90 -7.57 -5.91
N ILE A 218 -7.40 -7.30 -7.10
CA ILE A 218 -7.88 -5.97 -7.46
C ILE A 218 -9.04 -5.57 -6.54
N SER A 219 -8.93 -4.42 -5.89
CA SER A 219 -9.90 -3.94 -4.89
C SER A 219 -11.34 -3.91 -5.40
N ASP A 220 -11.55 -3.59 -6.68
CA ASP A 220 -12.87 -3.49 -7.30
C ASP A 220 -13.55 -4.86 -7.50
N GLU A 221 -12.80 -5.95 -7.47
CA GLU A 221 -13.33 -7.32 -7.62
C GLU A 221 -13.74 -7.93 -6.27
N ILE A 222 -13.27 -7.38 -5.16
CA ILE A 222 -13.58 -7.92 -3.83
C ILE A 222 -15.09 -7.85 -3.50
N PRO A 223 -15.81 -6.75 -3.75
CA PRO A 223 -17.27 -6.71 -3.54
C PRO A 223 -18.01 -7.75 -4.36
N VAL A 224 -17.53 -8.10 -5.57
CA VAL A 224 -18.14 -9.15 -6.41
C VAL A 224 -17.97 -10.53 -5.78
N ILE A 225 -16.82 -10.80 -5.15
CA ILE A 225 -16.59 -12.03 -4.39
C ILE A 225 -17.49 -12.07 -3.14
N GLU A 226 -17.60 -10.95 -2.44
CA GLU A 226 -18.41 -10.84 -1.22
C GLU A 226 -19.91 -11.06 -1.49
N GLU A 227 -20.38 -10.71 -2.68
CA GLU A 227 -21.76 -10.92 -3.11
C GLU A 227 -22.15 -12.42 -3.18
N CYS A 228 -21.18 -13.34 -3.26
CA CYS A 228 -21.43 -14.78 -3.15
C CYS A 228 -22.13 -15.17 -1.83
N GLN A 229 -22.15 -14.29 -0.82
CA GLN A 229 -22.78 -14.49 0.47
C GLN A 229 -24.13 -13.78 0.63
N SER A 230 -24.67 -13.16 -0.41
CA SER A 230 -25.94 -12.41 -0.34
C SER A 230 -27.12 -13.24 0.18
N HIS A 231 -27.08 -14.57 0.01
CA HIS A 231 -28.09 -15.51 0.49
C HIS A 231 -27.66 -16.31 1.73
N ALA A 232 -26.50 -16.01 2.33
CA ALA A 232 -26.05 -16.71 3.51
C ALA A 232 -26.96 -16.39 4.71
N LEU A 233 -27.32 -17.42 5.47
CA LEU A 233 -28.09 -17.23 6.70
C LEU A 233 -27.25 -16.50 7.76
N PRO A 234 -27.87 -15.66 8.60
CA PRO A 234 -27.14 -14.88 9.60
C PRO A 234 -26.25 -15.71 10.56
N ASP A 235 -26.66 -16.93 10.88
CA ASP A 235 -25.91 -17.85 11.75
C ASP A 235 -24.78 -18.62 11.04
N ARG A 236 -24.67 -18.49 9.72
CA ARG A 236 -23.66 -19.15 8.90
C ARG A 236 -22.73 -18.21 8.17
N PHE A 237 -23.00 -16.93 8.20
CA PHE A 237 -22.24 -15.91 7.50
C PHE A 237 -20.88 -15.67 8.17
N PHE A 238 -19.78 -15.94 7.47
CA PHE A 238 -18.43 -15.70 7.95
C PHE A 238 -17.45 -15.39 6.82
N ARG A 239 -16.61 -14.37 7.01
CA ARG A 239 -15.55 -13.98 6.06
C ARG A 239 -14.20 -13.98 6.73
N ILE A 240 -13.21 -14.53 6.05
CA ILE A 240 -11.82 -14.50 6.47
C ILE A 240 -11.00 -13.86 5.36
N TYR A 241 -10.33 -12.77 5.69
CA TYR A 241 -9.37 -12.12 4.81
C TYR A 241 -7.97 -12.38 5.34
N THR A 242 -7.11 -12.94 4.50
CA THR A 242 -5.74 -13.25 4.90
C THR A 242 -4.75 -12.62 3.95
N GLY A 243 -3.61 -12.18 4.46
CA GLY A 243 -2.55 -11.62 3.63
C GLY A 243 -1.36 -11.13 4.43
N THR A 244 -0.31 -10.77 3.70
CA THR A 244 0.83 -10.03 4.21
C THR A 244 0.64 -8.56 3.84
N PRO A 245 0.78 -7.61 4.79
CA PRO A 245 0.59 -6.20 4.46
C PRO A 245 1.61 -5.75 3.41
N LYS A 246 1.20 -4.79 2.60
CA LYS A 246 2.06 -4.00 1.72
C LYS A 246 2.04 -2.55 2.21
N SER A 247 1.84 -1.59 1.33
CA SER A 247 1.68 -0.20 1.74
C SER A 247 0.39 0.04 2.54
N LYS A 248 0.34 1.10 3.33
CA LYS A 248 -0.87 1.53 4.06
C LYS A 248 -2.09 1.74 3.15
N MET A 249 -1.87 2.09 1.90
CA MET A 249 -2.94 2.31 0.90
C MET A 249 -3.50 1.02 0.31
N ASN A 250 -2.85 -0.13 0.55
CA ASN A 250 -3.32 -1.41 0.07
C ASN A 250 -4.61 -1.86 0.78
N VAL A 251 -5.39 -2.71 0.11
CA VAL A 251 -6.70 -3.16 0.60
C VAL A 251 -6.64 -3.86 1.96
N LEU A 252 -5.61 -4.66 2.23
CA LEU A 252 -5.50 -5.41 3.48
C LEU A 252 -5.25 -4.50 4.70
N PRO A 253 -4.24 -3.60 4.72
CA PRO A 253 -4.09 -2.63 5.80
C PRO A 253 -5.33 -1.75 6.00
N ARG A 254 -5.92 -1.23 4.94
CA ARG A 254 -7.14 -0.42 5.03
C ARG A 254 -8.30 -1.16 5.69
N ARG A 255 -8.48 -2.45 5.40
CA ARG A 255 -9.50 -3.27 6.08
C ARG A 255 -9.13 -3.53 7.54
N TYR A 256 -7.85 -3.75 7.83
CA TYR A 256 -7.37 -3.90 9.20
C TYR A 256 -7.61 -2.62 10.02
N ASP A 257 -7.41 -1.45 9.44
CA ASP A 257 -7.68 -0.16 10.08
C ASP A 257 -9.16 0.03 10.46
N HIS A 258 -10.08 -0.63 9.76
CA HIS A 258 -11.51 -0.63 10.08
C HIS A 258 -11.93 -1.75 11.05
N SER A 259 -10.99 -2.50 11.61
CA SER A 259 -11.22 -3.57 12.59
C SER A 259 -10.92 -3.13 14.01
N CYS A 260 -11.16 -4.03 14.98
CA CYS A 260 -10.78 -3.82 16.38
C CYS A 260 -9.26 -3.86 16.63
N GLN A 261 -8.45 -4.22 15.64
CA GLN A 261 -6.98 -4.23 15.66
C GLN A 261 -6.40 -4.95 16.88
N PHE A 262 -6.59 -6.25 16.96
CA PHE A 262 -5.89 -7.03 17.98
C PHE A 262 -4.40 -7.10 17.68
N GLU A 263 -3.61 -6.58 18.63
CA GLU A 263 -2.15 -6.61 18.64
C GLU A 263 -1.64 -7.54 19.72
N TRP A 264 -0.59 -8.31 19.40
CA TRP A 264 0.10 -9.11 20.39
C TRP A 264 1.06 -8.24 21.17
N MET A 265 0.60 -7.75 22.33
CA MET A 265 1.38 -6.93 23.23
C MET A 265 2.09 -7.78 24.27
N VAL A 266 3.33 -7.44 24.61
CA VAL A 266 4.15 -8.22 25.54
C VAL A 266 4.50 -7.40 26.77
N ARG A 267 4.08 -7.89 27.95
CA ARG A 267 4.37 -7.23 29.22
C ARG A 267 5.80 -7.54 29.65
N CYS A 268 6.54 -6.52 30.08
CA CYS A 268 7.89 -6.66 30.62
C CYS A 268 7.89 -7.36 31.98
N LYS A 269 8.74 -8.36 32.17
CA LYS A 269 8.86 -9.11 33.43
C LYS A 269 9.63 -8.35 34.51
N HIS A 270 10.36 -7.29 34.16
CA HIS A 270 11.23 -6.59 35.09
C HIS A 270 10.42 -5.89 36.16
N MET A 271 10.73 -6.20 37.45
CA MET A 271 10.06 -5.59 38.60
C MET A 271 10.20 -4.07 38.57
N GLY A 272 9.07 -3.38 38.72
CA GLY A 272 9.00 -1.91 38.64
C GLY A 272 8.92 -1.33 37.22
N CYS A 273 9.01 -2.16 36.17
CA CYS A 273 8.78 -1.72 34.79
C CYS A 273 7.35 -2.03 34.32
N HIS A 274 7.02 -3.32 34.20
CA HIS A 274 5.72 -3.85 33.76
C HIS A 274 5.14 -3.20 32.50
N HIS A 275 6.03 -2.63 31.66
CA HIS A 275 5.65 -1.92 30.43
C HIS A 275 5.11 -2.89 29.40
N TRP A 276 4.04 -2.50 28.70
CA TRP A 276 3.51 -3.21 27.54
C TRP A 276 4.27 -2.79 26.29
N ASN A 277 4.81 -3.76 25.57
CA ASN A 277 5.60 -3.52 24.37
C ASN A 277 4.85 -3.96 23.13
N TYR A 278 4.78 -3.06 22.17
CA TYR A 278 4.36 -3.34 20.80
C TYR A 278 5.49 -4.08 20.07
N LEU A 279 5.16 -5.01 19.17
CA LEU A 279 6.18 -5.79 18.47
C LEU A 279 6.52 -5.16 17.11
N ASP A 280 7.40 -4.18 17.16
CA ASP A 280 8.01 -3.50 16.03
C ASP A 280 9.55 -3.66 16.04
N GLU A 281 10.27 -2.87 15.25
CA GLU A 281 11.74 -2.88 15.19
C GLU A 281 12.40 -2.43 16.49
N HIS A 282 11.75 -1.60 17.29
CA HIS A 282 12.33 -1.03 18.52
C HIS A 282 12.52 -2.06 19.63
N VAL A 283 11.85 -3.21 19.56
CA VAL A 283 12.08 -4.32 20.49
C VAL A 283 13.25 -5.21 20.09
N ILE A 284 13.92 -4.95 18.96
CA ILE A 284 15.02 -5.76 18.43
C ILE A 284 16.36 -5.07 18.77
N SER A 285 17.10 -5.59 19.75
CA SER A 285 18.45 -5.11 20.02
C SER A 285 19.50 -5.96 19.27
N ASN A 286 20.77 -5.68 19.47
CA ASN A 286 21.85 -6.44 18.83
C ASN A 286 21.94 -7.90 19.29
N THR A 287 21.42 -8.24 20.48
CA THR A 287 21.63 -9.56 21.10
C THR A 287 20.36 -10.29 21.49
N MET A 288 19.26 -9.57 21.74
CA MET A 288 18.01 -10.14 22.25
C MET A 288 16.82 -9.20 21.97
N PHE A 289 15.60 -9.70 22.18
CA PHE A 289 14.44 -8.81 22.26
C PHE A 289 14.45 -8.06 23.58
N ILE A 290 14.18 -6.77 23.55
CA ILE A 290 14.25 -5.87 24.71
C ILE A 290 12.94 -5.09 24.92
N CYS A 291 12.69 -4.75 26.17
CA CYS A 291 11.65 -3.80 26.53
C CYS A 291 12.06 -2.38 26.10
N THR A 292 11.22 -1.71 25.34
CA THR A 292 11.47 -0.36 24.82
C THR A 292 11.64 0.70 25.93
N LYS A 293 11.07 0.44 27.13
CA LYS A 293 11.16 1.36 28.27
C LYS A 293 12.41 1.16 29.13
N CYS A 294 12.78 -0.07 29.47
CA CYS A 294 13.85 -0.34 30.44
C CYS A 294 15.06 -1.08 29.85
N GLY A 295 15.05 -1.42 28.56
CA GLY A 295 16.14 -2.10 27.88
C GLY A 295 16.40 -3.56 28.35
N LYS A 296 15.56 -4.11 29.24
CA LYS A 296 15.71 -5.48 29.74
C LYS A 296 15.07 -6.48 28.80
N GLU A 297 15.54 -7.75 28.90
CA GLU A 297 15.07 -8.84 28.06
C GLU A 297 13.55 -9.00 28.05
N LEU A 298 12.98 -9.16 26.86
CA LEU A 298 11.57 -9.35 26.57
C LEU A 298 11.31 -10.78 26.05
N TYR A 299 10.17 -11.34 26.38
CA TYR A 299 9.80 -12.71 25.99
C TYR A 299 8.58 -12.73 25.08
N PRO A 300 8.67 -12.33 23.81
CA PRO A 300 7.52 -12.17 22.91
C PRO A 300 6.82 -13.48 22.57
N LYS A 301 7.50 -14.61 22.72
CA LYS A 301 6.97 -15.94 22.43
C LYS A 301 6.26 -16.60 23.62
N ARG A 302 6.37 -16.01 24.79
CA ARG A 302 5.71 -16.50 25.99
C ARG A 302 4.31 -15.90 26.06
N HIS A 303 3.32 -16.76 26.22
CA HIS A 303 1.93 -16.36 26.50
C HIS A 303 1.77 -16.09 28.00
N LYS A 304 1.11 -15.01 28.34
CA LYS A 304 0.73 -14.69 29.71
C LYS A 304 -0.26 -15.74 30.24
N ASN A 305 -0.11 -16.16 31.49
CA ASN A 305 -1.11 -16.98 32.17
C ASN A 305 -2.35 -16.12 32.47
N PRO A 306 -3.52 -16.41 31.92
CA PRO A 306 -4.73 -15.59 32.13
C PRO A 306 -5.23 -15.60 33.59
N HIS A 307 -4.80 -16.58 34.40
CA HIS A 307 -5.16 -16.71 35.81
C HIS A 307 -4.23 -15.96 36.76
N ASP A 308 -3.15 -15.39 36.26
CA ASP A 308 -2.19 -14.61 37.01
C ASP A 308 -2.04 -13.20 36.45
N LYS A 309 -2.61 -12.21 37.15
CA LYS A 309 -2.59 -10.81 36.72
C LYS A 309 -1.18 -10.22 36.69
N ASP A 310 -0.29 -10.75 37.48
CA ASP A 310 1.10 -10.28 37.59
C ASP A 310 2.06 -11.02 36.66
N ASP A 311 1.59 -12.05 35.97
CA ASP A 311 2.41 -12.76 35.00
C ASP A 311 2.83 -11.86 33.83
N TYR A 312 3.98 -12.17 33.26
CA TYR A 312 4.52 -11.51 32.07
C TYR A 312 4.35 -12.39 30.84
N GLY A 313 4.50 -11.81 29.67
CA GLY A 313 4.34 -12.48 28.38
C GLY A 313 3.41 -11.72 27.49
N GLY A 314 3.03 -12.36 26.38
CA GLY A 314 2.16 -11.76 25.38
C GLY A 314 0.69 -12.03 25.64
N GLU A 315 -0.11 -11.08 25.27
CA GLU A 315 -1.57 -11.16 25.26
C GLU A 315 -2.15 -10.34 24.11
N TRP A 316 -3.32 -10.72 23.61
CA TRP A 316 -4.02 -9.95 22.61
C TRP A 316 -4.69 -8.73 23.24
N VAL A 317 -4.39 -7.54 22.72
CA VAL A 317 -4.96 -6.27 23.13
C VAL A 317 -5.72 -5.67 21.97
N ALA A 318 -6.99 -5.30 22.19
CA ALA A 318 -7.76 -4.58 21.19
C ALA A 318 -7.34 -3.10 21.20
N MET A 319 -6.77 -2.63 20.12
CA MET A 319 -6.36 -1.23 19.98
C MET A 319 -7.54 -0.32 19.68
N ARG A 320 -8.61 -0.87 19.10
CA ARG A 320 -9.88 -0.18 18.81
C ARG A 320 -11.08 -1.00 19.33
N PRO A 321 -11.32 -1.03 20.64
CA PRO A 321 -12.41 -1.83 21.22
C PRO A 321 -13.78 -1.44 20.68
N SER A 322 -14.00 -0.19 20.30
CA SER A 322 -15.27 0.29 19.71
C SER A 322 -15.62 -0.37 18.37
N LYS A 323 -14.65 -1.04 17.72
CA LYS A 323 -14.85 -1.74 16.44
C LYS A 323 -15.06 -3.25 16.57
N LEU A 324 -15.19 -3.76 17.77
CA LEU A 324 -15.38 -5.20 18.03
C LEU A 324 -16.65 -5.77 17.37
N ASP A 325 -17.70 -4.97 17.31
CA ASP A 325 -18.97 -5.37 16.68
C ASP A 325 -18.91 -5.35 15.14
N GLU A 326 -17.89 -4.72 14.57
CA GLU A 326 -17.79 -4.60 13.12
C GLU A 326 -16.85 -5.66 12.51
N CYS A 327 -15.64 -5.82 13.04
CA CYS A 327 -14.65 -6.71 12.46
C CYS A 327 -13.52 -7.05 13.43
N PHE A 328 -13.11 -8.32 13.43
CA PHE A 328 -11.94 -8.79 14.17
C PHE A 328 -10.69 -8.71 13.28
N GLY A 329 -9.72 -7.90 13.64
CA GLY A 329 -8.41 -7.86 12.97
C GLY A 329 -7.33 -8.40 13.89
N PHE A 330 -6.45 -9.27 13.40
CA PHE A 330 -5.31 -9.81 14.13
C PHE A 330 -4.02 -9.59 13.34
N ARG A 331 -3.01 -8.99 13.98
CA ARG A 331 -1.68 -8.88 13.41
C ARG A 331 -0.71 -9.83 14.11
N ILE A 332 0.06 -10.58 13.31
CA ILE A 332 1.12 -11.46 13.80
C ILE A 332 2.44 -11.10 13.12
N SER A 333 3.47 -10.85 13.94
CA SER A 333 4.85 -10.67 13.50
C SER A 333 5.67 -11.96 13.63
N GLN A 334 6.79 -12.06 12.93
CA GLN A 334 7.74 -13.16 13.13
C GLN A 334 8.40 -13.14 14.51
N ILE A 335 8.33 -12.02 15.23
CA ILE A 335 8.91 -11.86 16.57
C ILE A 335 8.22 -12.80 17.57
N GLN A 336 6.90 -12.96 17.51
CA GLN A 336 6.13 -13.80 18.45
C GLN A 336 6.07 -15.27 18.05
N VAL A 337 6.42 -15.61 16.82
CA VAL A 337 6.27 -16.96 16.29
C VAL A 337 7.37 -17.91 16.85
N PRO A 338 7.02 -19.05 17.47
CA PRO A 338 7.98 -19.89 18.20
C PRO A 338 9.11 -20.46 17.35
N PHE A 339 8.84 -20.79 16.08
CA PHE A 339 9.81 -21.39 15.16
C PHE A 339 10.70 -20.38 14.44
N GLN A 340 10.54 -19.07 14.67
CA GLN A 340 11.44 -18.03 14.18
C GLN A 340 12.43 -17.65 15.30
N SER A 341 13.74 -17.81 15.07
CA SER A 341 14.74 -17.44 16.07
C SER A 341 14.99 -15.93 16.08
N PHE A 342 15.45 -15.41 17.23
CA PHE A 342 15.92 -14.01 17.31
C PHE A 342 16.98 -13.72 16.24
N SER A 343 17.99 -14.57 16.13
CA SER A 343 19.09 -14.43 15.16
C SER A 343 18.58 -14.28 13.71
N ARG A 344 17.52 -15.02 13.36
CA ARG A 344 16.93 -14.96 12.02
C ARG A 344 16.17 -13.66 11.77
N VAL A 345 15.47 -13.14 12.77
CA VAL A 345 14.79 -11.85 12.69
C VAL A 345 15.82 -10.72 12.62
N HIS A 346 16.82 -10.76 13.50
CA HIS A 346 17.90 -9.78 13.57
C HIS A 346 18.70 -9.71 12.26
N SER A 347 19.09 -10.87 11.69
CA SER A 347 19.84 -10.88 10.43
C SER A 347 19.06 -10.24 9.28
N LYS A 348 17.74 -10.42 9.21
CA LYS A 348 16.90 -9.78 8.19
C LYS A 348 16.80 -8.27 8.37
N LEU A 349 16.83 -7.76 9.60
CA LEU A 349 16.82 -6.31 9.87
C LEU A 349 18.10 -5.64 9.38
N HIS A 350 19.24 -6.33 9.48
CA HIS A 350 20.55 -5.81 9.11
C HIS A 350 21.05 -6.29 7.74
N ASP A 351 20.23 -6.97 6.97
CA ASP A 351 20.56 -7.42 5.62
C ASP A 351 20.47 -6.26 4.63
N PRO A 352 21.56 -5.82 4.01
CA PRO A 352 21.55 -4.71 3.07
C PRO A 352 20.74 -4.99 1.79
N GLU A 353 20.45 -6.27 1.49
CA GLU A 353 19.61 -6.65 0.36
C GLU A 353 18.10 -6.61 0.68
N ILE A 354 17.73 -6.47 1.95
CA ILE A 354 16.34 -6.36 2.38
C ILE A 354 16.02 -4.89 2.71
N PRO A 355 15.28 -4.18 1.86
CA PRO A 355 14.81 -2.83 2.17
C PRO A 355 13.98 -2.82 3.45
N PHE A 356 14.09 -1.76 4.27
CA PHE A 356 13.35 -1.67 5.53
C PHE A 356 11.83 -1.83 5.36
N PRO A 357 11.16 -1.26 4.33
CA PRO A 357 9.76 -1.50 4.08
C PRO A 357 9.38 -2.96 3.85
N VAL A 358 10.23 -3.72 3.17
CA VAL A 358 10.06 -5.17 2.98
C VAL A 358 10.18 -5.90 4.33
N PHE A 359 11.14 -5.49 5.18
CA PHE A 359 11.26 -6.01 6.52
C PHE A 359 10.01 -5.73 7.36
N GLN A 360 9.48 -4.50 7.32
CA GLN A 360 8.23 -4.15 8.00
C GLN A 360 7.08 -5.05 7.55
N ASN A 361 6.89 -5.22 6.26
CA ASN A 361 5.79 -6.01 5.71
C ASN A 361 5.94 -7.50 6.00
N GLU A 362 7.09 -8.07 5.67
CA GLU A 362 7.28 -9.53 5.68
C GLU A 362 7.69 -10.10 7.03
N VAL A 363 8.34 -9.31 7.88
CA VAL A 363 8.83 -9.76 9.18
C VAL A 363 7.99 -9.25 10.34
N LEU A 364 7.66 -7.95 10.33
CA LEU A 364 6.87 -7.35 11.39
C LEU A 364 5.36 -7.49 11.17
N GLY A 365 4.93 -7.76 9.93
CA GLY A 365 3.51 -7.78 9.58
C GLY A 365 2.87 -6.39 9.68
N LEU A 366 3.67 -5.35 9.55
CA LEU A 366 3.26 -3.95 9.56
C LEU A 366 3.17 -3.43 8.13
N PRO A 367 2.17 -2.61 7.81
CA PRO A 367 2.14 -1.92 6.52
C PRO A 367 3.29 -0.91 6.47
N SER A 368 4.00 -0.90 5.34
CA SER A 368 5.03 0.11 5.12
C SER A 368 4.40 1.46 4.80
N GLU A 369 5.12 2.52 5.14
CA GLU A 369 4.77 3.89 4.75
C GLU A 369 4.99 4.16 3.26
N GLU A 370 5.55 3.20 2.54
CA GLU A 370 5.56 3.16 1.10
C GLU A 370 4.12 3.13 0.59
N GLY A 371 3.68 4.23 0.07
CA GLY A 371 2.29 4.54 -0.23
C GLY A 371 1.86 5.82 0.46
N GLU A 372 2.68 6.39 1.34
CA GLU A 372 2.53 7.79 1.69
C GLU A 372 2.65 8.62 0.43
N LEU A 373 1.74 9.55 0.30
CA LEU A 373 1.77 10.54 -0.75
C LEU A 373 3.18 11.13 -0.79
N VAL A 374 3.88 10.88 -1.88
CA VAL A 374 5.27 11.35 -2.01
C VAL A 374 5.38 12.87 -2.06
N LEU A 375 4.27 13.56 -2.34
CA LEU A 375 4.09 15.00 -2.23
C LEU A 375 2.82 15.28 -1.43
N THR A 376 2.96 16.09 -0.39
CA THR A 376 1.85 16.58 0.42
C THR A 376 1.34 17.93 -0.08
N GLU A 377 0.13 18.35 0.34
CA GLU A 377 -0.34 19.71 0.09
C GLU A 377 0.64 20.76 0.63
N GLN A 378 1.29 20.46 1.76
CA GLN A 378 2.28 21.37 2.37
C GLN A 378 3.54 21.50 1.50
N ASP A 379 4.01 20.42 0.87
CA ASP A 379 5.14 20.48 -0.06
C ASP A 379 4.82 21.37 -1.26
N ILE A 380 3.61 21.24 -1.83
CA ILE A 380 3.16 22.09 -2.93
C ILE A 380 3.01 23.55 -2.46
N ARG A 381 2.42 23.79 -1.27
CA ARG A 381 2.29 25.13 -0.70
C ARG A 381 3.66 25.79 -0.50
N ASN A 382 4.65 25.07 0.00
CA ASN A 382 6.03 25.56 0.15
C ASN A 382 6.69 25.88 -1.21
N ALA A 383 6.31 25.16 -2.26
CA ALA A 383 6.80 25.39 -3.61
C ALA A 383 6.05 26.51 -4.37
N CYS A 384 4.95 27.03 -3.82
CA CYS A 384 4.21 28.16 -4.38
C CYS A 384 4.86 29.51 -4.07
N GLU A 385 4.58 30.51 -4.90
CA GLU A 385 4.99 31.92 -4.74
C GLU A 385 3.73 32.78 -4.58
N GLU A 386 3.47 33.26 -3.35
CA GLU A 386 2.22 33.93 -2.95
C GLU A 386 1.99 35.29 -3.63
N ASP A 387 3.03 35.89 -4.19
CA ASP A 387 2.98 37.13 -4.96
C ASP A 387 2.50 36.91 -6.41
N ARG A 388 2.54 35.67 -6.92
CA ARG A 388 2.10 35.30 -8.26
C ARG A 388 0.63 34.87 -8.26
N LYS A 389 -0.27 35.87 -8.31
CA LYS A 389 -1.72 35.72 -8.14
C LYS A 389 -2.47 35.19 -9.36
N SER A 390 -1.80 34.96 -10.47
CA SER A 390 -2.37 34.42 -11.72
C SER A 390 -1.30 33.68 -12.49
N TRP A 391 -1.70 32.88 -13.49
CA TRP A 391 -0.79 32.45 -14.54
C TRP A 391 -0.22 33.66 -15.25
N ASP A 392 1.05 33.59 -15.61
CA ASP A 392 1.74 34.76 -16.16
C ASP A 392 1.29 35.07 -17.58
N ASP A 393 1.24 36.34 -17.89
CA ASP A 393 0.92 36.79 -19.25
C ASP A 393 2.11 36.57 -20.20
N PRO A 394 1.88 35.92 -21.36
CA PRO A 394 2.92 35.68 -22.35
C PRO A 394 3.70 36.92 -22.81
N ASP A 395 3.02 38.05 -22.92
CA ASP A 395 3.66 39.29 -23.40
C ASP A 395 4.59 39.89 -22.33
N GLY A 396 4.22 39.74 -21.03
CA GLY A 396 5.08 40.09 -19.92
C GLY A 396 6.33 39.21 -19.80
N ILE A 397 6.20 37.90 -20.08
CA ILE A 397 7.29 36.96 -20.02
C ILE A 397 8.32 37.18 -21.15
N LYS A 398 7.88 37.48 -22.37
CA LYS A 398 8.77 37.75 -23.52
C LYS A 398 9.73 38.92 -23.25
N LEU A 399 9.31 39.89 -22.44
CA LEU A 399 10.16 41.03 -22.07
C LEU A 399 11.36 40.60 -21.19
N VAL A 400 11.31 39.42 -20.59
CA VAL A 400 12.43 38.90 -19.76
C VAL A 400 13.57 38.31 -20.60
N GLY A 401 13.33 38.01 -21.91
CA GLY A 401 14.34 37.54 -22.85
C GLY A 401 14.96 36.16 -22.52
N ARG A 402 14.25 35.31 -21.78
CA ARG A 402 14.70 33.97 -21.40
C ARG A 402 14.07 32.90 -22.25
N PRO A 403 14.79 31.79 -22.54
CA PRO A 403 14.21 30.66 -23.25
C PRO A 403 13.10 30.01 -22.42
N MET A 404 11.95 29.78 -23.05
CA MET A 404 10.80 29.11 -22.46
C MET A 404 10.78 27.64 -22.89
N PHE A 405 10.30 26.80 -22.00
CA PHE A 405 10.20 25.37 -22.19
C PHE A 405 8.75 24.92 -22.04
N MET A 406 8.38 23.88 -22.80
CA MET A 406 7.04 23.30 -22.74
C MET A 406 7.14 21.82 -22.36
N GLY A 407 6.19 21.33 -21.59
CA GLY A 407 5.98 19.90 -21.31
C GLY A 407 4.58 19.52 -21.73
N ILE A 408 4.43 18.40 -22.43
CA ILE A 408 3.13 17.89 -22.87
C ILE A 408 3.01 16.44 -22.40
N ASP A 409 1.99 16.18 -21.57
CA ASP A 409 1.52 14.84 -21.28
C ASP A 409 0.22 14.59 -22.05
N HIS A 410 0.19 13.53 -22.86
CA HIS A 410 -0.93 13.26 -23.77
C HIS A 410 -1.94 12.31 -23.14
N GLY A 411 -3.13 12.82 -22.84
CA GLY A 411 -4.26 12.00 -22.43
C GLY A 411 -4.92 11.28 -23.60
N THR A 412 -5.44 10.09 -23.36
CA THR A 412 -6.11 9.28 -24.40
C THR A 412 -7.48 9.81 -24.81
N GLY A 413 -8.04 10.79 -24.10
CA GLY A 413 -9.39 11.34 -24.35
C GLY A 413 -10.54 10.32 -24.30
N MET A 414 -10.23 9.04 -24.38
CA MET A 414 -11.16 7.91 -24.37
C MET A 414 -11.05 7.12 -23.08
N ARG A 415 -12.13 6.43 -22.70
CA ARG A 415 -12.07 5.35 -21.74
C ARG A 415 -11.10 4.30 -22.30
N SER A 416 -9.91 4.17 -21.74
CA SER A 416 -9.04 3.08 -22.11
C SER A 416 -9.74 1.78 -21.75
N THR A 417 -9.94 0.92 -22.72
CA THR A 417 -10.32 -0.47 -22.48
C THR A 417 -9.04 -1.25 -22.27
N ASP A 418 -9.03 -2.14 -21.26
CA ASP A 418 -7.95 -3.11 -21.14
C ASP A 418 -7.98 -4.09 -22.33
N THR A 419 -6.97 -4.94 -22.43
CA THR A 419 -6.86 -5.99 -23.47
C THR A 419 -8.04 -6.96 -23.50
N MET A 420 -8.97 -6.87 -22.54
CA MET A 420 -10.21 -7.66 -22.43
C MET A 420 -11.49 -6.82 -22.64
N GLY A 421 -11.40 -5.57 -23.07
CA GLY A 421 -12.56 -4.73 -23.41
C GLY A 421 -13.29 -4.09 -22.23
N LYS A 422 -12.75 -4.17 -20.99
CA LYS A 422 -13.33 -3.47 -19.84
C LYS A 422 -12.85 -2.02 -19.77
N ALA A 423 -13.77 -1.08 -19.59
CA ALA A 423 -13.47 0.35 -19.46
C ALA A 423 -12.69 0.60 -18.15
N ARG A 424 -11.42 0.98 -18.24
CA ARG A 424 -10.70 1.55 -17.11
C ARG A 424 -11.27 2.92 -16.78
N LYS A 425 -11.65 3.15 -15.51
CA LYS A 425 -12.23 4.43 -15.04
C LYS A 425 -11.23 5.59 -14.97
N LYS A 426 -9.94 5.37 -15.19
CA LYS A 426 -8.94 6.46 -15.14
C LYS A 426 -9.07 7.30 -16.42
N ARG A 427 -9.59 8.52 -16.31
CA ARG A 427 -9.56 9.52 -17.37
C ARG A 427 -8.16 10.15 -17.36
N ALA A 428 -7.37 9.95 -18.41
CA ALA A 428 -6.16 10.72 -18.64
C ALA A 428 -6.51 11.97 -19.47
N PHE A 429 -6.00 13.12 -19.04
CA PHE A 429 -6.19 14.39 -19.72
C PHE A 429 -4.90 14.82 -20.39
N THR A 430 -4.99 15.46 -21.53
CA THR A 430 -3.82 16.15 -22.08
C THR A 430 -3.55 17.40 -21.22
N VAL A 431 -2.32 17.53 -20.73
CA VAL A 431 -1.87 18.67 -19.95
C VAL A 431 -0.64 19.29 -20.60
N VAL A 432 -0.64 20.62 -20.68
CA VAL A 432 0.49 21.43 -21.14
C VAL A 432 1.01 22.26 -20.00
N VAL A 433 2.33 22.24 -19.80
CA VAL A 433 3.04 23.06 -18.83
C VAL A 433 4.09 23.90 -19.55
N ILE A 434 4.20 25.18 -19.21
CA ILE A 434 5.23 26.08 -19.75
C ILE A 434 5.99 26.71 -18.59
N GLY A 435 7.33 26.68 -18.66
CA GLY A 435 8.17 27.19 -17.59
C GLY A 435 9.56 27.62 -18.06
N THR A 436 10.30 28.28 -17.19
CA THR A 436 11.71 28.66 -17.41
C THR A 436 12.47 28.81 -16.10
N TYR A 437 13.81 28.86 -16.17
CA TYR A 437 14.65 29.16 -15.02
C TYR A 437 14.68 30.66 -14.72
N GLY A 438 14.50 31.02 -13.45
CA GLY A 438 14.68 32.36 -12.92
C GLY A 438 16.17 32.74 -12.79
N ALA A 439 16.45 33.99 -12.37
CA ALA A 439 17.80 34.45 -12.04
C ALA A 439 18.38 33.77 -10.79
N ASP A 440 17.52 33.25 -9.94
CA ASP A 440 17.81 32.49 -8.72
C ASP A 440 17.99 30.99 -8.97
N GLU A 441 18.16 30.59 -10.24
CA GLU A 441 18.32 29.18 -10.69
C GLU A 441 17.14 28.26 -10.34
N LYS A 442 16.00 28.82 -9.94
CA LYS A 442 14.78 28.04 -9.71
C LYS A 442 13.95 27.96 -10.99
N PHE A 443 13.40 26.79 -11.25
CA PHE A 443 12.50 26.57 -12.37
C PHE A 443 11.09 27.04 -12.00
N ARG A 444 10.53 28.00 -12.73
CA ARG A 444 9.19 28.52 -12.52
C ARG A 444 8.23 28.03 -13.56
N VAL A 445 7.12 27.45 -13.12
CA VAL A 445 5.98 27.16 -13.97
C VAL A 445 5.19 28.47 -14.17
N HIS A 446 5.13 28.92 -15.40
CA HIS A 446 4.46 30.18 -15.79
C HIS A 446 3.04 29.96 -16.30
N TYR A 447 2.79 28.78 -16.88
CA TYR A 447 1.48 28.43 -17.41
C TYR A 447 1.25 26.92 -17.29
N MET A 448 0.02 26.56 -16.98
CA MET A 448 -0.44 25.17 -16.97
C MET A 448 -1.88 25.13 -17.46
N GLU A 449 -2.19 24.16 -18.32
CA GLU A 449 -3.54 23.98 -18.83
C GLU A 449 -3.88 22.50 -18.99
N LYS A 450 -5.05 22.12 -18.48
CA LYS A 450 -5.67 20.81 -18.67
C LYS A 450 -6.71 20.92 -19.79
N PHE A 451 -6.56 20.16 -20.87
CA PHE A 451 -7.42 20.21 -22.04
C PHE A 451 -8.73 19.47 -21.77
N LEU A 452 -9.81 20.23 -21.58
CA LEU A 452 -11.13 19.72 -21.19
C LEU A 452 -12.18 20.04 -22.28
N GLY A 453 -13.27 19.28 -22.32
CA GLY A 453 -14.40 19.53 -23.23
C GLY A 453 -14.01 19.51 -24.71
N ALA A 454 -14.35 20.55 -25.47
CA ALA A 454 -14.02 20.65 -26.89
C ALA A 454 -12.50 20.68 -27.17
N ARG A 455 -11.68 21.08 -26.21
CA ARG A 455 -10.22 21.11 -26.35
C ARG A 455 -9.57 19.73 -26.17
N SER A 456 -10.32 18.73 -25.75
CA SER A 456 -9.85 17.33 -25.68
C SER A 456 -9.84 16.61 -27.02
N ASP A 457 -10.25 17.29 -28.12
CA ASP A 457 -10.16 16.73 -29.46
C ASP A 457 -8.69 16.58 -29.88
N LEU A 458 -8.23 15.35 -29.97
CA LEU A 458 -6.85 15.02 -30.29
C LEU A 458 -6.40 15.55 -31.66
N VAL A 459 -7.30 15.65 -32.64
CA VAL A 459 -6.98 16.16 -33.98
C VAL A 459 -6.70 17.67 -33.97
N ALA A 460 -7.38 18.40 -33.10
CA ALA A 460 -7.22 19.85 -32.98
C ALA A 460 -6.04 20.25 -32.06
N GLN A 461 -5.55 19.36 -31.22
CA GLN A 461 -4.52 19.67 -30.22
C GLN A 461 -3.19 20.17 -30.78
N PRO A 462 -2.60 19.62 -31.89
CA PRO A 462 -1.36 20.14 -32.44
C PRO A 462 -1.39 21.63 -32.76
N ALA A 463 -2.49 22.12 -33.35
CA ALA A 463 -2.67 23.55 -33.61
C ALA A 463 -2.70 24.41 -32.35
N MET A 464 -3.27 23.87 -31.26
CA MET A 464 -3.33 24.55 -29.97
C MET A 464 -1.95 24.60 -29.31
N PHE A 465 -1.18 23.50 -29.39
CA PHE A 465 0.18 23.44 -28.87
C PHE A 465 1.10 24.42 -29.61
N ASP A 466 1.05 24.44 -30.93
CA ASP A 466 1.83 25.39 -31.75
C ASP A 466 1.47 26.84 -31.40
N LYS A 467 0.18 27.16 -31.27
CA LYS A 467 -0.26 28.48 -30.87
C LYS A 467 0.28 28.89 -29.49
N LEU A 468 0.24 28.00 -28.51
CA LEU A 468 0.79 28.23 -27.15
C LEU A 468 2.31 28.40 -27.22
N ALA A 469 3.02 27.49 -27.91
CA ALA A 469 4.46 27.55 -28.02
C ALA A 469 4.94 28.88 -28.64
N ARG A 470 4.32 29.33 -29.73
CA ARG A 470 4.66 30.62 -30.37
C ARG A 470 4.30 31.81 -29.49
N LYS A 471 3.16 31.72 -28.78
CA LYS A 471 2.71 32.78 -27.88
C LYS A 471 3.70 33.02 -26.75
N PHE A 472 4.23 31.95 -26.16
CA PHE A 472 5.21 32.01 -25.04
C PHE A 472 6.67 32.06 -25.51
N GLY A 473 6.97 31.89 -26.78
CA GLY A 473 8.35 31.85 -27.29
C GLY A 473 9.10 30.60 -26.83
N VAL A 474 8.43 29.45 -26.88
CA VAL A 474 9.01 28.14 -26.47
C VAL A 474 10.12 27.77 -27.43
N VAL A 475 11.28 27.36 -26.88
CA VAL A 475 12.43 26.92 -27.66
C VAL A 475 12.58 25.39 -27.66
N PHE A 476 12.23 24.72 -26.57
CA PHE A 476 12.27 23.26 -26.43
C PHE A 476 10.96 22.76 -25.81
N CYS A 477 10.45 21.65 -26.36
CA CYS A 477 9.28 20.97 -25.85
C CYS A 477 9.60 19.52 -25.52
N GLY A 478 9.36 19.10 -24.28
CA GLY A 478 9.37 17.71 -23.85
C GLY A 478 7.99 17.11 -23.96
N SER A 479 7.83 16.02 -24.70
CA SER A 479 6.54 15.37 -24.90
C SER A 479 6.63 13.87 -24.70
N ASP A 480 5.54 13.26 -24.20
CA ASP A 480 5.45 11.80 -24.12
C ASP A 480 5.39 11.17 -25.51
N TYR A 481 6.20 10.11 -25.72
CA TYR A 481 6.21 9.37 -26.98
C TYR A 481 4.96 8.50 -27.13
N GLY A 482 4.41 7.94 -26.06
CA GLY A 482 3.38 6.92 -26.09
C GLY A 482 2.17 7.32 -26.93
N PHE A 483 1.15 7.91 -26.32
CA PHE A 483 -0.04 8.39 -27.01
C PHE A 483 0.20 9.69 -27.80
N GLY A 484 1.27 10.40 -27.50
CA GLY A 484 1.62 11.67 -28.12
C GLY A 484 2.29 11.58 -29.48
N HIS A 485 2.81 10.42 -29.85
CA HIS A 485 3.68 10.25 -31.03
C HIS A 485 3.07 10.84 -32.32
N ILE A 486 1.81 10.55 -32.62
CA ILE A 486 1.13 11.07 -33.83
C ILE A 486 1.02 12.61 -33.80
N ASN A 487 0.71 13.18 -32.64
CA ASN A 487 0.62 14.64 -32.48
C ASN A 487 2.00 15.29 -32.59
N ASN A 488 3.05 14.64 -32.07
CA ASN A 488 4.42 15.12 -32.15
C ASN A 488 4.93 15.10 -33.59
N GLU A 489 4.69 14.03 -34.36
CA GLU A 489 5.01 13.97 -35.78
C GLU A 489 4.25 15.06 -36.58
N ASN A 490 2.98 15.31 -36.25
CA ASN A 490 2.18 16.34 -36.87
C ASN A 490 2.76 17.75 -36.61
N LEU A 491 3.23 18.03 -35.39
CA LEU A 491 3.90 19.30 -35.06
C LEU A 491 5.17 19.51 -35.88
N ILE A 492 5.95 18.46 -36.10
CA ILE A 492 7.17 18.51 -36.91
C ILE A 492 6.80 18.69 -38.40
N ASP A 493 5.94 17.83 -38.94
CA ASP A 493 5.66 17.76 -40.37
C ASP A 493 4.83 18.96 -40.88
N ASN A 494 3.88 19.46 -40.07
CA ASN A 494 2.89 20.44 -40.54
C ASN A 494 3.02 21.83 -39.88
N TYR A 495 3.67 21.93 -38.69
CA TYR A 495 3.79 23.21 -37.96
C TYR A 495 5.24 23.73 -37.91
N GLY A 496 6.18 23.02 -38.54
CA GLY A 496 7.58 23.44 -38.68
C GLY A 496 8.41 23.33 -37.41
N TRP A 497 7.98 22.51 -36.43
CA TRP A 497 8.78 22.19 -35.28
C TRP A 497 10.01 21.37 -35.70
N LYS A 498 11.11 21.47 -34.96
CA LYS A 498 12.34 20.78 -35.32
C LYS A 498 12.52 19.52 -34.51
N PRO A 499 12.89 18.39 -35.11
CA PRO A 499 13.39 17.24 -34.37
C PRO A 499 14.71 17.58 -33.70
N VAL A 500 15.09 16.78 -32.70
CA VAL A 500 16.38 16.90 -31.99
C VAL A 500 17.51 16.93 -33.01
N ASP A 501 18.45 17.88 -32.89
CA ASP A 501 19.69 18.11 -33.69
C ASP A 501 19.70 19.30 -34.64
N VAL A 502 18.63 20.09 -34.75
CA VAL A 502 18.63 21.26 -35.64
C VAL A 502 18.50 22.56 -34.83
N GLY A 503 19.62 23.17 -34.47
CA GLY A 503 19.65 24.46 -33.76
C GLY A 503 19.08 25.58 -34.58
N THR A 504 17.84 25.98 -34.28
CA THR A 504 17.12 27.08 -34.91
C THR A 504 16.14 27.72 -33.92
N PRO A 505 15.62 28.94 -34.19
CA PRO A 505 14.67 29.62 -33.30
C PRO A 505 13.27 28.97 -33.22
N ASP A 506 12.99 27.93 -34.00
CA ASP A 506 11.73 27.19 -33.92
C ASP A 506 11.73 26.22 -32.73
N PRO A 507 10.55 25.87 -32.15
CA PRO A 507 10.45 24.89 -31.09
C PRO A 507 11.09 23.55 -31.48
N VAL A 508 11.96 23.01 -30.63
CA VAL A 508 12.56 21.70 -30.80
C VAL A 508 11.73 20.68 -30.01
N MET A 509 11.33 19.62 -30.69
CA MET A 509 10.57 18.52 -30.10
C MET A 509 11.50 17.46 -29.50
N LEU A 510 11.31 17.17 -28.23
CA LEU A 510 11.99 16.10 -27.51
C LEU A 510 10.94 15.04 -27.11
N GLU A 511 10.95 13.90 -27.77
CA GLU A 511 10.08 12.79 -27.40
C GLU A 511 10.74 11.94 -26.34
N PHE A 512 10.03 11.71 -25.24
CA PHE A 512 10.47 10.90 -24.12
C PHE A 512 9.66 9.61 -24.01
N GLN A 513 10.33 8.48 -23.92
CA GLN A 513 9.75 7.18 -23.68
C GLN A 513 10.30 6.55 -22.41
N SER A 514 9.44 6.07 -21.54
CA SER A 514 9.83 5.29 -20.37
C SER A 514 10.48 3.96 -20.78
N ALA A 515 11.64 3.65 -20.22
CA ALA A 515 12.36 2.41 -20.44
C ALA A 515 13.11 2.00 -19.16
N GLN A 516 13.20 0.68 -18.91
CA GLN A 516 14.12 0.18 -17.90
C GLN A 516 15.54 0.20 -18.44
N GLN A 517 16.37 1.07 -17.89
CA GLN A 517 17.76 1.21 -18.34
C GLN A 517 18.64 1.74 -17.21
N ARG A 518 19.97 1.51 -17.34
CA ARG A 518 20.95 2.01 -16.37
C ARG A 518 21.23 3.52 -16.48
N ALA A 519 21.03 4.09 -17.67
CA ALA A 519 21.23 5.51 -17.90
C ALA A 519 19.92 6.26 -17.62
N LEU A 520 19.99 7.41 -16.96
CA LEU A 520 18.81 8.26 -16.69
C LEU A 520 18.11 8.72 -17.96
N VAL A 521 18.90 9.02 -18.99
CA VAL A 521 18.46 9.39 -20.33
C VAL A 521 19.41 8.83 -21.37
N LYS A 522 18.85 8.28 -22.42
CA LYS A 522 19.60 7.77 -23.57
C LYS A 522 18.87 8.14 -24.86
N PHE A 523 19.57 8.74 -25.80
CA PHE A 523 19.03 8.97 -27.12
C PHE A 523 19.00 7.68 -27.94
N ASP A 524 17.86 7.37 -28.55
CA ASP A 524 17.65 6.24 -29.46
C ASP A 524 17.23 6.73 -30.83
N ASN A 525 18.19 6.80 -31.75
CA ASN A 525 17.98 7.23 -33.13
C ASN A 525 17.38 6.14 -34.04
N ARG A 526 17.19 4.94 -33.54
CA ARG A 526 16.64 3.80 -34.30
C ARG A 526 15.12 3.73 -34.25
N ALA A 527 14.50 4.50 -33.34
CA ALA A 527 13.07 4.42 -33.07
C ALA A 527 12.33 5.57 -33.72
N GLY A 528 11.31 5.23 -34.51
CA GLY A 528 10.46 6.21 -35.19
C GLY A 528 11.16 6.98 -36.31
N LYS A 529 10.45 7.98 -36.85
CA LYS A 529 10.93 8.82 -37.94
C LYS A 529 12.03 9.80 -37.50
N TYR A 530 11.99 10.26 -36.24
CA TYR A 530 12.81 11.37 -35.75
C TYR A 530 13.71 11.04 -34.56
N GLY A 531 13.73 9.80 -34.10
CA GLY A 531 14.43 9.41 -32.87
C GLY A 531 13.69 9.87 -31.60
N ARG A 532 14.14 9.36 -30.47
CA ARG A 532 13.52 9.66 -29.16
C ARG A 532 14.51 9.51 -28.02
N TYR A 533 14.18 10.06 -26.86
CA TYR A 533 14.90 9.85 -25.63
C TYR A 533 14.25 8.75 -24.80
N LEU A 534 15.03 7.74 -24.41
CA LEU A 534 14.64 6.74 -23.42
C LEU A 534 14.98 7.29 -22.04
N ILE A 535 13.99 7.34 -21.13
CA ILE A 535 14.15 7.83 -19.76
C ILE A 535 13.81 6.74 -18.75
N ASP A 536 14.57 6.69 -17.65
CA ASP A 536 14.16 5.95 -16.46
C ASP A 536 13.05 6.74 -15.74
N ARG A 537 11.81 6.25 -15.85
CA ARG A 537 10.64 6.95 -15.28
C ARG A 537 10.77 7.13 -13.77
N PHE A 538 11.18 6.08 -13.05
CA PHE A 538 11.27 6.13 -11.59
C PHE A 538 12.26 7.20 -11.12
N GLN A 539 13.46 7.22 -11.67
CA GLN A 539 14.50 8.18 -11.30
C GLN A 539 14.12 9.62 -11.67
N ASN A 540 13.48 9.83 -12.82
CA ASN A 540 13.06 11.16 -13.25
C ASN A 540 11.89 11.68 -12.40
N MET A 541 10.91 10.85 -12.06
CA MET A 541 9.85 11.20 -11.12
C MET A 541 10.44 11.54 -9.75
N ARG A 542 11.35 10.71 -9.22
CA ARG A 542 12.04 10.97 -7.95
C ARG A 542 12.77 12.31 -7.95
N ALA A 543 13.49 12.61 -9.02
CA ALA A 543 14.21 13.89 -9.15
C ALA A 543 13.26 15.09 -9.18
N THR A 544 12.11 14.96 -9.84
CA THR A 544 11.09 16.01 -9.91
C THR A 544 10.44 16.22 -8.54
N ILE A 545 10.08 15.16 -7.84
CA ILE A 545 9.55 15.20 -6.47
C ILE A 545 10.54 15.91 -5.54
N ASP A 546 11.81 15.51 -5.57
CA ASP A 546 12.87 16.13 -4.78
C ASP A 546 13.07 17.63 -5.11
N ALA A 547 12.96 18.00 -6.40
CA ALA A 547 13.04 19.38 -6.82
C ALA A 547 11.86 20.23 -6.33
N ILE A 548 10.65 19.67 -6.26
CA ILE A 548 9.47 20.33 -5.69
C ILE A 548 9.66 20.51 -4.17
N LYS A 549 9.99 19.44 -3.44
CA LYS A 549 10.23 19.49 -1.98
C LYS A 549 11.32 20.50 -1.59
N LYS A 550 12.38 20.56 -2.36
CA LYS A 550 13.48 21.52 -2.18
C LYS A 550 13.20 22.91 -2.78
N THR A 551 11.97 23.17 -3.19
CA THR A 551 11.52 24.44 -3.77
C THR A 551 12.37 24.91 -4.98
N ARG A 552 12.96 23.98 -5.73
CA ARG A 552 13.69 24.24 -6.99
C ARG A 552 12.74 24.37 -8.19
N ILE A 553 11.56 23.74 -8.12
CA ILE A 553 10.42 23.97 -9.01
C ILE A 553 9.42 24.81 -8.23
N ARG A 554 8.97 25.92 -8.85
CA ARG A 554 8.09 26.90 -8.24
C ARG A 554 6.80 27.03 -9.06
N PHE A 555 5.69 27.13 -8.34
CA PHE A 555 4.34 27.32 -8.89
C PHE A 555 3.81 28.73 -8.57
N PRO A 556 2.73 29.22 -9.21
CA PRO A 556 2.02 30.39 -8.74
C PRO A 556 1.43 30.15 -7.35
N MET A 557 0.68 31.12 -6.82
CA MET A 557 0.09 31.01 -5.48
C MET A 557 -0.75 29.73 -5.34
N PHE A 558 -0.80 29.21 -4.12
CA PHE A 558 -1.38 27.91 -3.82
C PHE A 558 -2.86 27.78 -4.24
N GLU A 559 -3.64 28.85 -4.12
CA GLU A 559 -5.05 28.88 -4.49
C GLU A 559 -5.29 28.60 -5.97
N ILE A 560 -4.34 28.94 -6.85
CA ILE A 560 -4.42 28.60 -8.30
C ILE A 560 -4.25 27.09 -8.45
N MET A 561 -3.26 26.49 -7.80
CA MET A 561 -3.05 25.03 -7.85
C MET A 561 -4.24 24.25 -7.32
N LYS A 562 -4.96 24.81 -6.34
CA LYS A 562 -6.12 24.18 -5.69
C LYS A 562 -7.46 24.37 -6.42
N ASN A 563 -7.59 25.39 -7.26
CA ASN A 563 -8.86 25.73 -7.88
C ASN A 563 -8.88 25.56 -9.41
N ASP A 564 -7.72 25.59 -10.08
CA ASP A 564 -7.64 25.44 -11.53
C ASP A 564 -7.44 23.98 -11.95
N PRO A 565 -7.97 23.55 -13.10
CA PRO A 565 -8.88 24.31 -13.98
C PRO A 565 -10.30 24.46 -13.40
N ASN A 566 -10.65 23.69 -12.39
CA ASN A 566 -11.86 23.84 -11.59
C ASN A 566 -11.72 23.05 -10.26
N PRO A 567 -12.50 23.39 -9.22
CA PRO A 567 -12.37 22.79 -7.89
C PRO A 567 -12.67 21.29 -7.79
N LYS A 568 -13.24 20.68 -8.85
CA LYS A 568 -13.50 19.23 -8.88
C LYS A 568 -12.36 18.42 -9.52
N MET A 569 -11.44 19.07 -10.18
CA MET A 569 -10.28 18.47 -10.84
C MET A 569 -9.09 19.44 -10.79
N PRO A 570 -8.67 19.89 -9.62
CA PRO A 570 -7.60 20.88 -9.50
C PRO A 570 -6.25 20.26 -9.88
N PHE A 571 -5.28 21.11 -10.20
CA PHE A 571 -3.93 20.63 -10.52
C PHE A 571 -3.25 19.96 -9.33
N ILE A 572 -3.52 20.41 -8.11
CA ILE A 572 -2.89 19.87 -6.90
C ILE A 572 -3.12 18.36 -6.76
N ASP A 573 -4.30 17.86 -7.16
CA ASP A 573 -4.61 16.43 -7.07
C ASP A 573 -3.67 15.57 -7.92
N ASP A 574 -3.22 16.07 -9.08
CA ASP A 574 -2.28 15.37 -9.96
C ASP A 574 -0.89 15.23 -9.33
N PHE A 575 -0.54 16.06 -8.36
CA PHE A 575 0.73 16.01 -7.62
C PHE A 575 0.63 15.20 -6.33
N THR A 576 -0.46 15.36 -5.59
CA THR A 576 -0.64 14.73 -4.28
C THR A 576 -1.23 13.33 -4.36
N SER A 577 -1.63 12.86 -5.54
CA SER A 577 -2.13 11.50 -5.75
C SER A 577 -1.05 10.44 -5.93
N ILE A 578 0.21 10.85 -6.06
CA ILE A 578 1.34 9.97 -6.37
C ILE A 578 1.85 9.29 -5.10
N PHE A 579 2.08 7.99 -5.17
CA PHE A 579 2.65 7.19 -4.09
C PHE A 579 3.68 6.19 -4.63
N ILE A 580 4.51 5.64 -3.74
CA ILE A 580 5.50 4.61 -4.10
C ILE A 580 4.90 3.23 -3.80
N GLU A 581 5.00 2.33 -4.76
CA GLU A 581 4.63 0.93 -4.61
C GLU A 581 5.79 0.02 -5.00
N TYR A 582 5.96 -1.09 -4.26
CA TYR A 582 6.90 -2.14 -4.64
C TYR A 582 6.23 -3.12 -5.60
N ASP A 583 6.78 -3.25 -6.80
CA ASP A 583 6.32 -4.21 -7.80
C ASP A 583 7.00 -5.57 -7.58
N ASP A 584 6.27 -6.51 -6.99
CA ASP A 584 6.77 -7.86 -6.70
C ASP A 584 7.15 -8.65 -7.96
N TYR A 585 6.54 -8.33 -9.09
CA TYR A 585 6.83 -9.01 -10.35
C TYR A 585 8.17 -8.59 -10.94
N HIS A 586 8.43 -7.27 -10.95
CA HIS A 586 9.68 -6.70 -11.45
C HIS A 586 10.73 -6.54 -10.36
N LYS A 587 10.41 -6.84 -9.08
CA LYS A 587 11.26 -6.64 -7.90
C LYS A 587 11.88 -5.24 -7.84
N SER A 588 11.08 -4.24 -8.15
CA SER A 588 11.51 -2.84 -8.21
C SER A 588 10.45 -1.90 -7.63
N MET A 589 10.92 -0.77 -7.12
CA MET A 589 10.03 0.31 -6.70
C MET A 589 9.48 1.02 -7.93
N ARG A 590 8.19 1.35 -7.91
CA ARG A 590 7.56 2.18 -8.92
C ARG A 590 6.70 3.27 -8.27
N TYR A 591 6.52 4.37 -8.98
CA TYR A 591 5.48 5.33 -8.63
C TYR A 591 4.16 4.91 -9.28
N ASP A 592 3.09 4.93 -8.50
CA ASP A 592 1.71 4.79 -8.97
C ASP A 592 0.88 5.98 -8.45
N HIS A 593 -0.39 6.07 -8.83
CA HIS A 593 -1.24 7.21 -8.51
C HIS A 593 -2.69 6.77 -8.27
N THR A 594 -3.37 7.43 -7.34
CA THR A 594 -4.79 7.18 -7.02
C THR A 594 -5.74 7.96 -7.93
N LEU A 595 -5.34 9.16 -8.35
CA LEU A 595 -6.02 10.04 -9.31
C LEU A 595 -5.10 10.26 -10.52
N PRO A 596 -5.55 10.90 -11.61
CA PRO A 596 -4.66 11.28 -12.72
C PRO A 596 -3.43 12.06 -12.22
N ASP A 597 -2.26 11.80 -12.81
CA ASP A 597 -0.98 12.45 -12.50
C ASP A 597 -0.47 13.30 -13.70
N ASP A 598 -1.36 13.63 -14.62
CA ASP A 598 -1.04 14.23 -15.93
C ASP A 598 -0.31 15.58 -15.79
N ALA A 599 -0.71 16.45 -14.84
CA ALA A 599 -0.03 17.74 -14.62
C ALA A 599 1.38 17.55 -14.00
N PHE A 600 1.57 16.54 -13.17
CA PHE A 600 2.91 16.20 -12.66
C PHE A 600 3.81 15.69 -13.79
N GLN A 601 3.31 14.80 -14.65
CA GLN A 601 4.07 14.27 -15.79
C GLN A 601 4.44 15.39 -16.76
N ALA A 602 3.50 16.26 -17.14
CA ALA A 602 3.78 17.40 -17.98
C ALA A 602 4.82 18.37 -17.35
N THR A 603 4.77 18.57 -16.03
CA THR A 603 5.76 19.38 -15.30
C THR A 603 7.15 18.73 -15.36
N MET A 604 7.24 17.43 -15.16
CA MET A 604 8.48 16.67 -15.29
C MET A 604 9.07 16.79 -16.70
N LEU A 605 8.27 16.59 -17.74
CA LEU A 605 8.71 16.68 -19.14
C LEU A 605 9.17 18.10 -19.50
N CYS A 606 8.49 19.13 -19.02
CA CYS A 606 8.88 20.53 -19.19
C CYS A 606 10.26 20.81 -18.54
N TRP A 607 10.45 20.36 -17.32
CA TRP A 607 11.71 20.52 -16.60
C TRP A 607 12.86 19.74 -17.25
N LEU A 608 12.60 18.53 -17.77
CA LEU A 608 13.55 17.74 -18.54
C LEU A 608 13.97 18.45 -19.84
N ALA A 609 13.03 19.06 -20.56
CA ALA A 609 13.32 19.84 -21.75
C ALA A 609 14.27 21.02 -21.44
N ALA A 610 14.01 21.73 -20.33
CA ALA A 610 14.88 22.81 -19.87
C ALA A 610 16.30 22.31 -19.54
N LYS A 611 16.41 21.18 -18.85
CA LYS A 611 17.70 20.57 -18.52
C LYS A 611 18.46 20.11 -19.74
N GLN A 612 17.77 19.53 -20.71
CA GLN A 612 18.39 19.13 -21.96
C GLN A 612 18.97 20.34 -22.72
N TYR A 613 18.24 21.45 -22.74
CA TYR A 613 18.70 22.68 -23.36
C TYR A 613 19.98 23.23 -22.73
N TYR A 614 20.04 23.27 -21.41
CA TYR A 614 21.22 23.79 -20.70
C TYR A 614 22.37 22.78 -20.55
N GLY A 615 22.23 21.54 -21.01
CA GLY A 615 23.25 20.50 -20.88
C GLY A 615 23.52 20.04 -19.43
N ASP A 616 22.69 20.43 -18.48
CA ASP A 616 22.87 20.18 -17.04
C ASP A 616 22.20 18.86 -16.57
N TYR A 617 21.84 18.04 -17.52
CA TYR A 617 21.08 16.82 -17.28
C TYR A 617 21.80 15.82 -16.37
N ALA A 618 23.11 15.66 -16.56
CA ALA A 618 23.90 14.68 -15.80
C ALA A 618 24.14 15.09 -14.34
N ARG A 619 24.29 16.39 -14.05
CA ARG A 619 24.62 16.88 -12.71
C ARG A 619 23.45 16.92 -11.73
N THR A 620 22.23 17.10 -12.23
CA THR A 620 21.03 17.31 -11.40
C THR A 620 20.25 16.04 -11.12
N LEU A 621 20.50 14.96 -11.84
CA LEU A 621 19.81 13.68 -11.71
C LEU A 621 20.64 12.58 -11.05
N MET A 622 21.96 12.76 -10.91
CA MET A 622 22.73 11.88 -10.06
C MET A 622 22.42 12.21 -8.59
N PRO A 623 22.03 11.23 -7.76
CA PRO A 623 22.10 11.41 -6.32
C PRO A 623 23.56 11.81 -6.01
N ALA A 624 23.74 12.77 -5.11
CA ALA A 624 25.06 13.07 -4.59
C ALA A 624 25.62 11.72 -4.09
N VAL A 625 26.62 11.21 -4.78
CA VAL A 625 27.43 10.11 -4.26
C VAL A 625 28.13 10.76 -3.08
N ASN A 626 27.69 10.44 -1.88
CA ASN A 626 28.39 10.81 -0.67
C ASN A 626 29.78 10.22 -0.78
N GLY A 627 30.77 11.10 -0.98
CA GLY A 627 32.18 10.78 -0.87
C GLY A 627 32.55 10.50 0.59
#